data_f18fd38bddeb295baaab434ff39b3625
#
_entry.id   f18fd38bddeb295baaab434ff39b3625
#
_cell.length_a   1.000
_cell.length_b   1.000
_cell.length_c   1.000
_cell.angle_alpha   90.00
_cell.angle_beta   90.00
_cell.angle_gamma   90.00
#
_symmetry.space_group_name_H-M   'P 1'
#
loop_
_entity.id
_entity.type
_entity.pdbx_description
1 polymer ?
#
loop_
_entity_poly.entity_id
_entity_poly.type
_entity_poly.pdbx_seq_one_letter_code
_entity_poly.pdbx_strand_id
1 'polypeptide(L)'
;MKKAKVYDTEKELWLAFREGDRNAFAQLFESYSDAMYAYGRKITADTELVKDTIQDVFVKLYHNRRNLGETQSLKGYLLVALKRTLINHFNALSPVLLSMDGMNAGAYADNRPFEIELSVQAVCESEEIDAEEENRRKLAAVLQELTPRQREAIYLYYIQEIPLIEIPDMLGMNYQSTRNLLHRAMSKLRQYITSSSLSMSAFLLQYLST
;
A
#
# COMPACT_ATOMS: atom_id res chain seq x y z
N MET A 1 -27.67 -15.48 -21.69
CA MET A 1 -26.68 -14.68 -20.94
C MET A 1 -25.30 -15.21 -21.26
N LYS A 2 -24.40 -14.42 -21.90
CA LYS A 2 -23.01 -14.84 -22.09
C LYS A 2 -22.33 -14.85 -20.71
N LYS A 3 -21.77 -15.99 -20.27
CA LYS A 3 -20.91 -16.04 -19.08
C LYS A 3 -19.82 -14.99 -19.23
N ALA A 4 -19.60 -14.18 -18.18
CA ALA A 4 -18.47 -13.25 -18.16
C ALA A 4 -17.18 -14.07 -18.32
N LYS A 5 -16.32 -13.64 -19.24
CA LYS A 5 -15.02 -14.26 -19.44
C LYS A 5 -14.14 -13.91 -18.24
N VAL A 6 -13.65 -14.90 -17.53
CA VAL A 6 -12.71 -14.77 -16.42
C VAL A 6 -11.31 -15.08 -16.95
N TYR A 7 -10.32 -14.29 -16.53
CA TYR A 7 -8.92 -14.46 -16.90
C TYR A 7 -8.17 -15.08 -15.71
N ASP A 8 -7.43 -16.14 -15.97
CA ASP A 8 -6.78 -16.93 -14.91
C ASP A 8 -5.41 -16.35 -14.50
N THR A 9 -4.77 -15.59 -15.38
CA THR A 9 -3.45 -14.99 -15.11
C THR A 9 -3.49 -13.47 -15.23
N GLU A 10 -2.67 -12.79 -14.42
CA GLU A 10 -2.52 -11.32 -14.51
C GLU A 10 -2.08 -10.87 -15.91
N LYS A 11 -1.23 -11.65 -16.57
CA LYS A 11 -0.74 -11.32 -17.92
C LYS A 11 -1.86 -11.35 -18.95
N GLU A 12 -2.70 -12.39 -18.93
CA GLU A 12 -3.87 -12.49 -19.84
C GLU A 12 -4.88 -11.38 -19.55
N LEU A 13 -5.16 -11.14 -18.27
CA LEU A 13 -6.04 -10.08 -17.81
C LEU A 13 -5.56 -8.70 -18.32
N TRP A 14 -4.26 -8.41 -18.18
CA TRP A 14 -3.68 -7.16 -18.62
C TRP A 14 -3.72 -6.98 -20.13
N LEU A 15 -3.39 -8.01 -20.90
CA LEU A 15 -3.45 -7.97 -22.36
C LEU A 15 -4.88 -7.72 -22.84
N ALA A 16 -5.86 -8.48 -22.33
CA ALA A 16 -7.27 -8.29 -22.69
C ALA A 16 -7.78 -6.89 -22.33
N PHE A 17 -7.39 -6.37 -21.17
CA PHE A 17 -7.71 -5.00 -20.77
C PHE A 17 -7.14 -3.97 -21.77
N ARG A 18 -5.88 -4.09 -22.16
CA ARG A 18 -5.24 -3.20 -23.13
C ARG A 18 -5.94 -3.24 -24.50
N GLU A 19 -6.48 -4.38 -24.89
CA GLU A 19 -7.30 -4.55 -26.10
C GLU A 19 -8.71 -3.96 -25.95
N GLY A 20 -9.12 -3.59 -24.74
CA GLY A 20 -10.38 -2.93 -24.47
C GLY A 20 -11.52 -3.87 -24.04
N ASP A 21 -11.20 -5.10 -23.62
CA ASP A 21 -12.23 -6.02 -23.08
C ASP A 21 -12.80 -5.48 -21.78
N ARG A 22 -14.13 -5.31 -21.77
CA ARG A 22 -14.87 -4.79 -20.62
C ARG A 22 -14.90 -5.76 -19.44
N ASN A 23 -14.87 -7.07 -19.69
CA ASN A 23 -14.82 -8.05 -18.60
C ASN A 23 -13.45 -8.01 -17.91
N ALA A 24 -12.36 -7.82 -18.70
CA ALA A 24 -11.04 -7.63 -18.13
C ALA A 24 -10.95 -6.36 -17.27
N PHE A 25 -11.59 -5.27 -17.70
CA PHE A 25 -11.67 -4.05 -16.87
C PHE A 25 -12.42 -4.26 -15.57
N ALA A 26 -13.59 -4.94 -15.62
CA ALA A 26 -14.38 -5.24 -14.43
C ALA A 26 -13.60 -6.14 -13.46
N GLN A 27 -12.92 -7.18 -13.98
CA GLN A 27 -12.12 -8.08 -13.17
C GLN A 27 -10.92 -7.36 -12.53
N LEU A 28 -10.25 -6.44 -13.24
CA LEU A 28 -9.19 -5.60 -12.67
C LEU A 28 -9.71 -4.76 -11.50
N PHE A 29 -10.86 -4.12 -11.70
CA PHE A 29 -11.48 -3.30 -10.67
C PHE A 29 -11.82 -4.15 -9.43
N GLU A 30 -12.53 -5.26 -9.61
CA GLU A 30 -12.92 -6.17 -8.53
C GLU A 30 -11.72 -6.76 -7.78
N SER A 31 -10.64 -7.11 -8.51
CA SER A 31 -9.48 -7.75 -7.89
C SER A 31 -8.58 -6.80 -7.10
N TYR A 32 -8.55 -5.50 -7.44
CA TYR A 32 -7.54 -4.59 -6.88
C TYR A 32 -8.11 -3.39 -6.12
N SER A 33 -9.41 -3.06 -6.25
CA SER A 33 -10.01 -1.90 -5.57
C SER A 33 -9.87 -1.95 -4.05
N ASP A 34 -10.05 -3.12 -3.44
CA ASP A 34 -9.94 -3.29 -1.99
C ASP A 34 -8.51 -3.07 -1.50
N ALA A 35 -7.52 -3.63 -2.20
CA ALA A 35 -6.11 -3.42 -1.88
C ALA A 35 -5.71 -1.94 -2.04
N MET A 36 -6.22 -1.27 -3.09
CA MET A 36 -6.02 0.16 -3.30
C MET A 36 -6.68 0.98 -2.19
N TYR A 37 -7.90 0.63 -1.80
CA TYR A 37 -8.61 1.30 -0.71
C TYR A 37 -7.86 1.15 0.62
N ALA A 38 -7.48 -0.08 0.98
CA ALA A 38 -6.71 -0.35 2.19
C ALA A 38 -5.40 0.45 2.23
N TYR A 39 -4.67 0.53 1.11
CA TYR A 39 -3.44 1.32 1.01
C TYR A 39 -3.71 2.82 1.09
N GLY A 40 -4.71 3.34 0.37
CA GLY A 40 -5.10 4.75 0.40
C GLY A 40 -5.47 5.23 1.80
N ARG A 41 -6.17 4.39 2.56
CA ARG A 41 -6.53 4.65 3.97
C ARG A 41 -5.33 4.78 4.91
N LYS A 42 -4.19 4.17 4.57
CA LYS A 42 -2.93 4.36 5.33
C LYS A 42 -2.26 5.70 5.03
N ILE A 43 -2.62 6.33 3.91
CA ILE A 43 -2.07 7.64 3.49
C ILE A 43 -2.94 8.80 3.96
N THR A 44 -4.26 8.60 4.04
CA THR A 44 -5.23 9.64 4.46
C THR A 44 -6.43 9.06 5.17
N ALA A 45 -6.94 9.81 6.16
CA ALA A 45 -8.19 9.50 6.83
C ALA A 45 -9.44 9.82 5.97
N ASP A 46 -9.31 10.61 4.92
CA ASP A 46 -10.41 11.00 4.03
C ASP A 46 -10.81 9.84 3.11
N THR A 47 -11.88 9.14 3.50
CA THR A 47 -12.39 7.97 2.79
C THR A 47 -12.94 8.29 1.42
N GLU A 48 -13.59 9.45 1.27
CA GLU A 48 -14.19 9.86 0.01
C GLU A 48 -13.10 10.23 -1.00
N LEU A 49 -12.07 10.97 -0.56
CA LEU A 49 -10.92 11.25 -1.40
C LEU A 49 -10.23 9.96 -1.88
N VAL A 50 -10.13 8.93 -1.03
CA VAL A 50 -9.55 7.64 -1.45
C VAL A 50 -10.40 6.98 -2.53
N LYS A 51 -11.73 6.91 -2.35
CA LYS A 51 -12.65 6.32 -3.33
C LYS A 51 -12.63 7.06 -4.66
N ASP A 52 -12.71 8.38 -4.62
CA ASP A 52 -12.66 9.23 -5.82
C ASP A 52 -11.33 9.05 -6.56
N THR A 53 -10.22 8.98 -5.80
CA THR A 53 -8.90 8.77 -6.40
C THR A 53 -8.79 7.39 -7.06
N ILE A 54 -9.38 6.34 -6.47
CA ILE A 54 -9.42 5.01 -7.09
C ILE A 54 -10.18 5.08 -8.42
N GLN A 55 -11.35 5.70 -8.43
CA GLN A 55 -12.13 5.88 -9.66
C GLN A 55 -11.33 6.65 -10.73
N ASP A 56 -10.69 7.74 -10.35
CA ASP A 56 -9.84 8.54 -11.24
C ASP A 56 -8.69 7.72 -11.84
N VAL A 57 -8.04 6.88 -11.03
CA VAL A 57 -6.98 5.98 -11.50
C VAL A 57 -7.53 5.01 -12.54
N PHE A 58 -8.66 4.36 -12.28
CA PHE A 58 -9.26 3.41 -13.23
C PHE A 58 -9.78 4.10 -14.50
N VAL A 59 -10.33 5.30 -14.41
CA VAL A 59 -10.74 6.09 -15.57
C VAL A 59 -9.53 6.44 -16.43
N LYS A 60 -8.46 6.97 -15.83
CA LYS A 60 -7.20 7.28 -16.55
C LYS A 60 -6.58 6.04 -17.17
N LEU A 61 -6.58 4.91 -16.43
CA LEU A 61 -6.08 3.63 -16.88
C LEU A 61 -6.84 3.17 -18.14
N TYR A 62 -8.19 3.24 -18.11
CA TYR A 62 -9.03 2.86 -19.25
C TYR A 62 -8.80 3.75 -20.48
N HIS A 63 -8.69 5.06 -20.28
CA HIS A 63 -8.42 5.98 -21.39
C HIS A 63 -7.05 5.75 -22.03
N ASN A 64 -6.04 5.47 -21.23
CA ASN A 64 -4.66 5.27 -21.71
C ASN A 64 -4.31 3.81 -22.04
N ARG A 65 -5.25 2.86 -21.95
CA ARG A 65 -5.01 1.42 -21.99
C ARG A 65 -4.16 0.94 -23.17
N ARG A 66 -4.30 1.57 -24.35
CA ARG A 66 -3.55 1.21 -25.57
C ARG A 66 -2.07 1.59 -25.51
N ASN A 67 -1.75 2.60 -24.69
CA ASN A 67 -0.38 3.12 -24.55
C ASN A 67 0.35 2.53 -23.33
N LEU A 68 -0.32 1.66 -22.56
CA LEU A 68 0.27 1.03 -21.39
C LEU A 68 1.28 -0.05 -21.82
N GLY A 69 2.44 -0.06 -21.18
CA GLY A 69 3.46 -1.08 -21.35
C GLY A 69 3.10 -2.40 -20.66
N GLU A 70 4.03 -3.34 -20.72
CA GLU A 70 3.98 -4.51 -19.84
C GLU A 70 4.32 -4.10 -18.41
N THR A 71 3.69 -4.75 -17.44
CA THR A 71 3.99 -4.57 -16.02
C THR A 71 4.33 -5.92 -15.40
N GLN A 72 5.25 -5.92 -14.43
CA GLN A 72 5.61 -7.13 -13.70
C GLN A 72 4.58 -7.46 -12.61
N SER A 73 3.95 -6.44 -12.04
CA SER A 73 2.88 -6.57 -11.05
C SER A 73 1.80 -5.52 -11.30
N LEU A 74 0.59 -5.98 -11.56
CA LEU A 74 -0.58 -5.11 -11.70
C LEU A 74 -0.87 -4.38 -10.40
N LYS A 75 -0.77 -5.08 -9.29
CA LYS A 75 -0.99 -4.53 -7.96
C LYS A 75 -0.02 -3.39 -7.67
N GLY A 76 1.27 -3.61 -7.86
CA GLY A 76 2.31 -2.60 -7.67
C GLY A 76 2.06 -1.36 -8.54
N TYR A 77 1.76 -1.56 -9.82
CA TYR A 77 1.44 -0.48 -10.75
C TYR A 77 0.24 0.37 -10.27
N LEU A 78 -0.85 -0.27 -9.85
CA LEU A 78 -2.06 0.42 -9.40
C LEU A 78 -1.85 1.17 -8.09
N LEU A 79 -1.10 0.60 -7.14
CA LEU A 79 -0.76 1.28 -5.88
C LEU A 79 0.15 2.49 -6.11
N VAL A 80 1.13 2.41 -7.04
CA VAL A 80 1.94 3.58 -7.46
C VAL A 80 1.05 4.68 -8.05
N ALA A 81 0.12 4.31 -8.94
CA ALA A 81 -0.79 5.26 -9.57
C ALA A 81 -1.70 5.94 -8.55
N LEU A 82 -2.24 5.18 -7.59
CA LEU A 82 -3.05 5.70 -6.48
C LEU A 82 -2.25 6.69 -5.64
N LYS A 83 -1.07 6.29 -5.16
CA LYS A 83 -0.21 7.16 -4.33
C LYS A 83 0.11 8.47 -5.03
N ARG A 84 0.56 8.41 -6.30
CA ARG A 84 0.89 9.61 -7.08
C ARG A 84 -0.33 10.52 -7.25
N THR A 85 -1.50 9.96 -7.50
CA THR A 85 -2.73 10.75 -7.66
C THR A 85 -3.14 11.41 -6.34
N LEU A 86 -3.10 10.68 -5.20
CA LEU A 86 -3.35 11.24 -3.87
C LEU A 86 -2.39 12.39 -3.54
N ILE A 87 -1.09 12.20 -3.80
CA ILE A 87 -0.08 13.24 -3.58
C ILE A 87 -0.38 14.49 -4.40
N ASN A 88 -0.77 14.33 -5.67
CA ASN A 88 -1.12 15.45 -6.54
C ASN A 88 -2.35 16.20 -6.03
N HIS A 89 -3.38 15.51 -5.52
CA HIS A 89 -4.53 16.15 -4.88
C HIS A 89 -4.11 16.99 -3.67
N PHE A 90 -3.25 16.46 -2.82
CA PHE A 90 -2.77 17.20 -1.66
C PHE A 90 -1.93 18.41 -2.05
N ASN A 91 -1.08 18.29 -3.07
CA ASN A 91 -0.26 19.41 -3.54
C ASN A 91 -1.12 20.51 -4.19
N ALA A 92 -2.19 20.16 -4.88
CA ALA A 92 -3.14 21.11 -5.45
C ALA A 92 -3.91 21.90 -4.38
N LEU A 93 -4.20 21.27 -3.23
CA LEU A 93 -4.88 21.93 -2.09
C LEU A 93 -3.96 22.80 -1.23
N SER A 94 -2.64 22.71 -1.38
CA SER A 94 -1.64 23.47 -0.63
C SER A 94 -0.68 24.22 -1.55
N PRO A 95 -1.14 25.22 -2.32
CA PRO A 95 -0.27 25.97 -3.24
C PRO A 95 0.77 26.86 -2.53
N VAL A 96 0.59 27.13 -1.25
CA VAL A 96 1.42 28.09 -0.48
C VAL A 96 2.83 27.56 -0.17
N LEU A 97 3.08 26.26 -0.27
CA LEU A 97 4.39 25.68 0.06
C LEU A 97 5.31 25.45 -1.15
N LEU A 98 4.87 25.81 -2.36
CA LEU A 98 5.62 25.56 -3.59
C LEU A 98 6.50 26.74 -4.06
N SER A 99 6.59 27.85 -3.31
CA SER A 99 7.20 29.10 -3.82
C SER A 99 8.63 29.35 -3.38
N MET A 100 9.32 28.45 -2.71
CA MET A 100 10.72 28.68 -2.30
C MET A 100 11.61 27.45 -2.45
N ASP A 101 11.71 26.83 -3.56
CA ASP A 101 12.87 26.10 -4.08
C ASP A 101 12.41 25.14 -5.15
N GLY A 102 12.78 25.44 -6.38
CA GLY A 102 12.47 24.66 -7.57
C GLY A 102 13.17 23.30 -7.68
N MET A 103 13.44 22.65 -6.55
CA MET A 103 14.01 21.30 -6.51
C MET A 103 13.32 20.51 -5.40
N ASN A 104 12.65 19.41 -5.80
CA ASN A 104 12.06 18.37 -4.94
C ASN A 104 10.56 18.46 -4.61
N ALA A 105 9.72 18.52 -5.64
CA ALA A 105 8.29 18.17 -5.45
C ALA A 105 8.09 16.71 -4.93
N GLY A 106 9.09 15.84 -5.08
CA GLY A 106 9.08 14.48 -4.53
C GLY A 106 9.43 14.39 -3.03
N ALA A 107 10.14 15.37 -2.47
CA ALA A 107 10.61 15.30 -1.09
C ALA A 107 9.55 15.68 -0.05
N TYR A 108 8.60 16.55 -0.41
CA TYR A 108 7.54 16.99 0.52
C TYR A 108 6.40 15.97 0.68
N ALA A 109 6.19 15.13 -0.30
CA ALA A 109 5.21 14.04 -0.22
C ALA A 109 5.61 12.92 0.75
N ASP A 110 6.86 12.89 1.11
CA ASP A 110 7.51 11.76 1.76
C ASP A 110 7.49 11.82 3.30
N ASN A 111 7.07 12.95 3.87
CA ASN A 111 6.97 13.14 5.32
C ASN A 111 5.53 13.05 5.84
N ARG A 112 4.58 12.61 5.00
CA ARG A 112 3.20 12.41 5.44
C ARG A 112 3.11 11.19 6.35
N PRO A 113 2.25 11.25 7.36
CA PRO A 113 2.03 10.10 8.21
C PRO A 113 1.53 8.93 7.35
N PHE A 114 2.24 7.82 7.38
CA PHE A 114 1.76 6.53 6.93
C PHE A 114 1.35 5.77 8.17
N GLU A 115 0.04 5.65 8.38
CA GLU A 115 -0.51 5.05 9.59
C GLU A 115 -0.86 3.58 9.33
N ILE A 116 -0.24 2.71 10.08
CA ILE A 116 -0.69 1.32 10.21
C ILE A 116 -1.55 1.30 11.47
N GLU A 117 -2.87 1.42 11.29
CA GLU A 117 -3.80 1.12 12.37
C GLU A 117 -3.78 -0.38 12.61
N LEU A 118 -3.30 -0.77 13.77
CA LEU A 118 -3.71 -2.05 14.35
C LEU A 118 -5.14 -1.81 14.82
N SER A 119 -6.11 -2.49 14.25
CA SER A 119 -7.46 -2.52 14.81
C SER A 119 -7.37 -3.21 16.17
N VAL A 120 -7.09 -2.42 17.19
CA VAL A 120 -7.38 -2.78 18.56
C VAL A 120 -8.90 -2.69 18.64
N GLN A 121 -9.59 -3.76 18.24
CA GLN A 121 -10.97 -3.90 18.69
C GLN A 121 -10.93 -3.82 20.19
N ALA A 122 -11.62 -2.80 20.71
CA ALA A 122 -11.87 -2.66 22.13
C ALA A 122 -12.49 -3.97 22.63
N VAL A 123 -11.64 -4.88 23.07
CA VAL A 123 -12.09 -6.07 23.79
C VAL A 123 -12.41 -5.60 25.20
N CYS A 124 -13.69 -5.71 25.51
CA CYS A 124 -14.25 -5.55 26.84
C CYS A 124 -13.34 -6.14 27.92
N GLU A 125 -13.17 -5.35 28.97
CA GLU A 125 -12.86 -5.65 30.34
C GLU A 125 -12.96 -7.14 30.73
N SER A 126 -11.96 -7.94 30.39
CA SER A 126 -11.71 -9.22 31.04
C SER A 126 -10.30 -9.21 31.57
N GLU A 127 -10.16 -9.50 32.85
CA GLU A 127 -8.93 -9.43 33.64
C GLU A 127 -7.86 -10.47 33.27
N GLU A 128 -8.12 -11.33 32.28
CA GLU A 128 -7.12 -12.22 31.68
C GLU A 128 -6.58 -11.54 30.42
N ILE A 129 -5.42 -10.90 30.55
CA ILE A 129 -4.67 -10.39 29.39
C ILE A 129 -4.18 -11.63 28.64
N ASP A 130 -4.90 -11.98 27.57
CA ASP A 130 -4.53 -13.03 26.67
C ASP A 130 -3.13 -12.71 26.10
N ALA A 131 -2.25 -13.69 26.00
CA ALA A 131 -0.89 -13.54 25.46
C ALA A 131 -0.91 -12.89 24.05
N GLU A 132 -2.02 -13.01 23.37
CA GLU A 132 -2.28 -12.41 22.06
C GLU A 132 -2.43 -10.88 22.14
N GLU A 133 -3.13 -10.37 23.14
CA GLU A 133 -3.30 -8.92 23.36
C GLU A 133 -1.98 -8.27 23.79
N GLU A 134 -1.17 -8.94 24.59
CA GLU A 134 0.15 -8.45 24.96
C GLU A 134 1.07 -8.38 23.71
N ASN A 135 1.01 -9.37 22.83
CA ASN A 135 1.74 -9.37 21.58
C ASN A 135 1.28 -8.24 20.65
N ARG A 136 -0.03 -7.96 20.58
CA ARG A 136 -0.58 -6.81 19.83
C ARG A 136 -0.05 -5.49 20.37
N ARG A 137 -0.07 -5.29 21.68
CA ARG A 137 0.45 -4.06 22.31
C ARG A 137 1.94 -3.87 22.04
N LYS A 138 2.73 -4.93 22.15
CA LYS A 138 4.15 -4.92 21.82
C LYS A 138 4.38 -4.54 20.35
N LEU A 139 3.63 -5.16 19.43
CA LEU A 139 3.72 -4.82 18.01
C LEU A 139 3.34 -3.37 17.73
N ALA A 140 2.25 -2.88 18.33
CA ALA A 140 1.83 -1.49 18.20
C ALA A 140 2.91 -0.51 18.64
N ALA A 141 3.54 -0.77 19.80
CA ALA A 141 4.62 0.06 20.32
C ALA A 141 5.81 0.11 19.35
N VAL A 142 6.21 -1.03 18.80
CA VAL A 142 7.33 -1.10 17.85
C VAL A 142 7.02 -0.41 16.53
N LEU A 143 5.80 -0.57 16.03
CA LEU A 143 5.39 0.10 14.81
C LEU A 143 5.39 1.63 14.97
N GLN A 144 5.12 2.15 16.17
CA GLN A 144 5.23 3.59 16.46
C GLN A 144 6.68 4.08 16.45
N GLU A 145 7.67 3.24 16.77
CA GLU A 145 9.10 3.58 16.69
C GLU A 145 9.64 3.61 15.25
N LEU A 146 8.90 3.06 14.31
CA LEU A 146 9.28 3.09 12.90
C LEU A 146 8.97 4.46 12.29
N THR A 147 9.83 4.93 11.39
CA THR A 147 9.50 6.11 10.58
C THR A 147 8.34 5.78 9.64
N PRO A 148 7.57 6.80 9.16
CA PRO A 148 6.51 6.59 8.17
C PRO A 148 6.95 5.77 6.96
N ARG A 149 8.13 6.07 6.41
CA ARG A 149 8.72 5.32 5.29
C ARG A 149 9.04 3.87 5.63
N GLN A 150 9.52 3.60 6.85
CA GLN A 150 9.76 2.22 7.29
C GLN A 150 8.47 1.43 7.43
N ARG A 151 7.42 2.05 7.98
CA ARG A 151 6.09 1.43 8.06
C ARG A 151 5.54 1.12 6.67
N GLU A 152 5.61 2.10 5.76
CA GLU A 152 5.14 1.92 4.38
C GLU A 152 5.91 0.79 3.67
N ALA A 153 7.24 0.73 3.80
CA ALA A 153 8.05 -0.34 3.21
C ALA A 153 7.66 -1.73 3.72
N ILE A 154 7.43 -1.88 5.03
CA ILE A 154 6.96 -3.13 5.63
C ILE A 154 5.58 -3.49 5.11
N TYR A 155 4.65 -2.54 5.09
CA TYR A 155 3.30 -2.75 4.60
C TYR A 155 3.29 -3.23 3.14
N LEU A 156 4.03 -2.55 2.28
CA LEU A 156 4.11 -2.92 0.87
C LEU A 156 4.71 -4.32 0.67
N TYR A 157 5.79 -4.64 1.37
CA TYR A 157 6.52 -5.89 1.18
C TYR A 157 5.81 -7.09 1.81
N TYR A 158 5.35 -6.97 3.08
CA TYR A 158 4.79 -8.11 3.83
C TYR A 158 3.28 -8.23 3.75
N ILE A 159 2.54 -7.13 3.66
CA ILE A 159 1.07 -7.15 3.65
C ILE A 159 0.53 -7.11 2.23
N GLN A 160 1.08 -6.24 1.41
CA GLN A 160 0.67 -6.15 0.01
C GLN A 160 1.42 -7.13 -0.90
N GLU A 161 2.45 -7.81 -0.38
CA GLU A 161 3.26 -8.78 -1.12
C GLU A 161 3.87 -8.22 -2.41
N ILE A 162 4.19 -6.92 -2.40
CA ILE A 162 4.82 -6.27 -3.54
C ILE A 162 6.28 -6.74 -3.65
N PRO A 163 6.71 -7.19 -4.85
CA PRO A 163 8.11 -7.56 -5.06
C PRO A 163 9.06 -6.41 -4.70
N LEU A 164 10.16 -6.74 -3.99
CA LEU A 164 11.11 -5.72 -3.52
C LEU A 164 11.65 -4.83 -4.65
N ILE A 165 11.71 -5.33 -5.87
CA ILE A 165 12.19 -4.58 -7.04
C ILE A 165 11.27 -3.41 -7.43
N GLU A 166 9.98 -3.47 -7.07
CA GLU A 166 8.98 -2.47 -7.41
C GLU A 166 8.78 -1.40 -6.31
N ILE A 167 9.12 -1.73 -5.07
CA ILE A 167 8.96 -0.81 -3.92
C ILE A 167 9.76 0.49 -4.06
N PRO A 168 10.99 0.51 -4.65
CA PRO A 168 11.73 1.75 -4.88
C PRO A 168 10.94 2.83 -5.60
N ASP A 169 10.19 2.47 -6.65
CA ASP A 169 9.39 3.41 -7.43
C ASP A 169 8.23 4.00 -6.61
N MET A 170 7.69 3.21 -5.67
CA MET A 170 6.62 3.64 -4.75
C MET A 170 7.13 4.60 -3.67
N LEU A 171 8.35 4.38 -3.19
CA LEU A 171 8.96 5.18 -2.13
C LEU A 171 9.81 6.35 -2.64
N GLY A 172 9.98 6.49 -3.97
CA GLY A 172 10.85 7.51 -4.55
C GLY A 172 12.33 7.30 -4.16
N MET A 173 12.77 6.05 -4.04
CA MET A 173 14.10 5.68 -3.57
C MET A 173 14.80 4.79 -4.60
N ASN A 174 16.12 4.61 -4.46
CA ASN A 174 16.82 3.57 -5.20
C ASN A 174 16.69 2.20 -4.50
N TYR A 175 16.95 1.13 -5.24
CA TYR A 175 16.82 -0.25 -4.75
C TYR A 175 17.64 -0.52 -3.48
N GLN A 176 18.90 -0.07 -3.45
CA GLN A 176 19.78 -0.32 -2.30
C GLN A 176 19.29 0.42 -1.04
N SER A 177 18.83 1.66 -1.19
CA SER A 177 18.26 2.43 -0.08
C SER A 177 16.97 1.80 0.44
N THR A 178 16.10 1.31 -0.44
CA THR A 178 14.87 0.59 -0.06
C THR A 178 15.19 -0.70 0.69
N ARG A 179 16.13 -1.49 0.19
CA ARG A 179 16.60 -2.72 0.87
C ARG A 179 17.14 -2.42 2.27
N ASN A 180 17.98 -1.38 2.41
CA ASN A 180 18.53 -0.97 3.69
C ASN A 180 17.44 -0.43 4.64
N LEU A 181 16.46 0.31 4.10
CA LEU A 181 15.32 0.80 4.87
C LEU A 181 14.51 -0.37 5.45
N LEU A 182 14.16 -1.34 4.61
CA LEU A 182 13.42 -2.54 5.02
C LEU A 182 14.21 -3.37 6.04
N HIS A 183 15.51 -3.56 5.81
CA HIS A 183 16.39 -4.28 6.75
C HIS A 183 16.42 -3.63 8.14
N ARG A 184 16.58 -2.29 8.21
CA ARG A 184 16.56 -1.56 9.49
C ARG A 184 15.21 -1.67 10.19
N ALA A 185 14.13 -1.54 9.44
CA ALA A 185 12.77 -1.69 9.98
C ALA A 185 12.55 -3.10 10.56
N MET A 186 12.96 -4.13 9.81
CA MET A 186 12.86 -5.51 10.25
C MET A 186 13.76 -5.82 11.45
N SER A 187 14.95 -5.20 11.54
CA SER A 187 15.83 -5.36 12.71
C SER A 187 15.18 -4.82 13.97
N LYS A 188 14.48 -3.68 13.90
CA LYS A 188 13.70 -3.15 15.02
C LYS A 188 12.59 -4.13 15.43
N LEU A 189 11.78 -4.59 14.48
CA LEU A 189 10.70 -5.54 14.75
C LEU A 189 11.20 -6.84 15.41
N ARG A 190 12.33 -7.40 14.94
CA ARG A 190 12.89 -8.63 15.51
C ARG A 190 13.29 -8.51 16.98
N GLN A 191 13.75 -7.35 17.43
CA GLN A 191 14.14 -7.16 18.84
C GLN A 191 12.95 -7.38 19.79
N TYR A 192 11.73 -7.20 19.33
CA TYR A 192 10.52 -7.33 20.13
C TYR A 192 9.80 -8.68 19.95
N ILE A 193 10.08 -9.41 18.86
CA ILE A 193 9.38 -10.67 18.51
C ILE A 193 10.16 -11.91 18.96
N THR A 194 11.31 -11.76 19.62
CA THR A 194 12.20 -12.87 20.02
C THR A 194 11.56 -13.97 20.89
N SER A 195 10.29 -13.84 21.27
CA SER A 195 9.57 -14.80 22.12
C SER A 195 8.43 -15.56 21.45
N SER A 196 8.11 -15.32 20.18
CA SER A 196 7.02 -16.05 19.51
C SER A 196 7.55 -16.98 18.41
N SER A 197 7.05 -18.21 18.40
CA SER A 197 7.41 -19.28 17.46
C SER A 197 6.89 -19.09 16.02
N LEU A 198 6.22 -17.95 15.74
CA LEU A 198 5.68 -17.62 14.42
C LEU A 198 6.75 -16.99 13.53
N SER A 199 6.72 -17.34 12.24
CA SER A 199 7.54 -16.63 11.25
C SER A 199 7.13 -15.16 11.20
N MET A 200 8.10 -14.25 10.97
CA MET A 200 7.87 -12.81 10.93
C MET A 200 6.75 -12.41 9.93
N SER A 201 6.70 -13.06 8.79
CA SER A 201 5.66 -12.82 7.78
C SER A 201 4.28 -13.23 8.26
N ALA A 202 4.14 -14.41 8.87
CA ALA A 202 2.88 -14.87 9.43
C ALA A 202 2.40 -13.96 10.57
N PHE A 203 3.31 -13.51 11.42
CA PHE A 203 3.02 -12.58 12.49
C PHE A 203 2.52 -11.22 11.96
N LEU A 204 3.21 -10.63 10.97
CA LEU A 204 2.80 -9.37 10.37
C LEU A 204 1.47 -9.49 9.63
N LEU A 205 1.23 -10.58 8.91
CA LEU A 205 -0.04 -10.85 8.23
C LEU A 205 -1.17 -10.98 9.24
N GLN A 206 -0.99 -11.69 10.31
CA GLN A 206 -2.02 -11.90 11.34
C GLN A 206 -2.49 -10.57 11.98
N TYR A 207 -1.56 -9.62 12.20
CA TYR A 207 -1.85 -8.40 12.95
C TYR A 207 -2.02 -7.13 12.09
N LEU A 208 -1.63 -7.12 10.82
CA LEU A 208 -1.65 -5.94 9.96
C LEU A 208 -2.62 -6.03 8.77
N SER A 209 -3.19 -7.20 8.49
CA SER A 209 -4.11 -7.40 7.34
C SER A 209 -5.57 -7.11 7.66
N THR A 210 -5.89 -6.74 8.90
CA THR A 210 -7.23 -6.34 9.31
C THR A 210 -7.31 -4.82 9.34
#